data_03d70d171dd02cba3b35b47f242e3543
#
_entry.id   03d70d171dd02cba3b35b47f242e3543
#
_cell.length_a   1.000
_cell.length_b   1.000
_cell.length_c   1.000
_cell.angle_alpha   90.00
_cell.angle_beta   90.00
_cell.angle_gamma   90.00
#
_symmetry.space_group_name_H-M   'P 1'
#
loop_
_entity.id
_entity.type
_entity.pdbx_description
1 polymer ?
#
loop_
_entity_poly.entity_id
_entity_poly.type
_entity_poly.pdbx_seq_one_letter_code
_entity_poly.pdbx_strand_id
1 'polypeptide(L)'
;MQFDRRTLVLGILVAGVAGGFLLLPALSLVGSLLAPSQPTPATTHVPLLVGEAIWARGLGGRATELQPVNPFTIARMASCHLLAERSDNQAERDAQHDECFKLIPAVQAIGYLATVHMRSEGVWQDPRVPFVQIATITKLSSTWTRAELLDSLAERGEFPLGFIGADNASRGYFGRSAAELALPQAALLGSMIGESRIDPWCHPERAAALRRRVLERMRDNLAIDDAAMELANRSELGLTAPPSNHKPCAD
;
A
#
# COMPACT_ATOMS: atom_id res chain seq x y z
N MET A 1 44.31 7.66 29.99
CA MET A 1 42.90 8.08 29.81
C MET A 1 42.09 6.82 29.55
N GLN A 2 41.42 6.24 30.56
CA GLN A 2 40.47 5.14 30.35
C GLN A 2 39.15 5.77 29.90
N PHE A 3 38.86 5.64 28.64
CA PHE A 3 37.50 5.97 28.14
C PHE A 3 36.53 4.96 28.77
N ASP A 4 35.56 5.47 29.53
CA ASP A 4 34.51 4.65 30.13
C ASP A 4 33.72 4.00 28.98
N ARG A 5 33.55 2.67 29.06
CA ARG A 5 32.83 1.86 28.05
C ARG A 5 31.43 2.39 27.77
N ARG A 6 30.78 3.04 28.74
CA ARG A 6 29.48 3.68 28.62
C ARG A 6 29.53 4.94 27.73
N THR A 7 30.57 5.75 27.88
CA THR A 7 30.78 6.97 27.05
C THR A 7 31.08 6.62 25.61
N LEU A 8 31.84 5.53 25.37
CA LEU A 8 32.10 5.03 24.01
C LEU A 8 30.86 4.50 23.32
N VAL A 9 30.02 3.70 24.01
CA VAL A 9 28.75 3.17 23.48
C VAL A 9 27.77 4.31 23.22
N LEU A 10 27.66 5.27 24.11
CA LEU A 10 26.81 6.44 23.92
C LEU A 10 27.27 7.29 22.75
N GLY A 11 28.58 7.48 22.58
CA GLY A 11 29.16 8.18 21.43
C GLY A 11 28.87 7.52 20.09
N ILE A 12 28.98 6.18 20.04
CA ILE A 12 28.65 5.40 18.82
C ILE A 12 27.14 5.47 18.51
N LEU A 13 26.29 5.38 19.53
CA LEU A 13 24.83 5.52 19.36
C LEU A 13 24.45 6.93 18.87
N VAL A 14 25.02 7.97 19.48
CA VAL A 14 24.77 9.37 19.05
C VAL A 14 25.27 9.63 17.64
N ALA A 15 26.47 9.14 17.29
CA ALA A 15 27.02 9.25 15.95
C ALA A 15 26.21 8.46 14.92
N GLY A 16 25.71 7.27 15.28
CA GLY A 16 24.82 6.46 14.44
C GLY A 16 23.47 7.12 14.19
N VAL A 17 22.86 7.69 15.22
CA VAL A 17 21.61 8.45 15.11
C VAL A 17 21.82 9.74 14.31
N ALA A 18 22.85 10.51 14.59
CA ALA A 18 23.18 11.75 13.85
C ALA A 18 23.53 11.45 12.39
N GLY A 19 24.27 10.37 12.11
CA GLY A 19 24.56 9.87 10.77
C GLY A 19 23.28 9.52 10.01
N GLY A 20 22.34 8.81 10.65
CA GLY A 20 21.03 8.49 10.06
C GLY A 20 20.20 9.72 9.74
N PHE A 21 20.21 10.74 10.61
CA PHE A 21 19.51 12.01 10.40
C PHE A 21 20.04 12.82 9.21
N LEU A 22 21.35 12.73 8.90
CA LEU A 22 21.94 13.39 7.76
C LEU A 22 21.85 12.56 6.48
N LEU A 23 21.95 11.25 6.61
CA LEU A 23 22.03 10.33 5.48
C LEU A 23 20.68 10.22 4.75
N LEU A 24 19.57 10.13 5.47
CA LEU A 24 18.25 9.99 4.85
C LEU A 24 17.79 11.25 4.07
N PRO A 25 17.94 12.48 4.56
CA PRO A 25 17.71 13.67 3.77
C PRO A 25 18.62 13.76 2.54
N ALA A 26 19.90 13.37 2.70
CA ALA A 26 20.83 13.33 1.58
C ALA A 26 20.40 12.30 0.53
N LEU A 27 19.99 11.10 0.93
CA LEU A 27 19.46 10.06 0.04
C LEU A 27 18.17 10.52 -0.65
N SER A 28 17.27 11.20 0.07
CA SER A 28 16.06 11.77 -0.51
C SER A 28 16.36 12.87 -1.53
N LEU A 29 17.34 13.74 -1.23
CA LEU A 29 17.79 14.77 -2.17
C LEU A 29 18.41 14.14 -3.42
N VAL A 30 19.32 13.19 -3.25
CA VAL A 30 19.92 12.45 -4.37
C VAL A 30 18.84 11.75 -5.20
N GLY A 31 17.90 11.08 -4.54
CA GLY A 31 16.77 10.42 -5.21
C GLY A 31 15.90 11.40 -6.01
N SER A 32 15.64 12.61 -5.48
CA SER A 32 14.86 13.62 -6.20
C SER A 32 15.60 14.22 -7.40
N LEU A 33 16.93 14.30 -7.35
CA LEU A 33 17.75 14.71 -8.49
C LEU A 33 17.86 13.62 -9.57
N LEU A 34 17.73 12.35 -9.18
CA LEU A 34 17.81 11.21 -10.09
C LEU A 34 16.44 10.82 -10.66
N ALA A 35 15.35 11.29 -10.07
CA ALA A 35 14.00 10.97 -10.52
C ALA A 35 13.73 11.65 -11.87
N PRO A 36 13.28 10.91 -12.90
CA PRO A 36 13.01 11.47 -14.22
C PRO A 36 11.81 12.42 -14.17
N SER A 37 10.81 12.09 -13.35
CA SER A 37 9.63 12.92 -13.12
C SER A 37 9.07 12.65 -11.71
N GLN A 38 8.08 13.46 -11.31
CA GLN A 38 7.30 13.23 -10.10
C GLN A 38 5.86 12.83 -10.51
N PRO A 39 5.21 11.91 -9.78
CA PRO A 39 3.82 11.61 -10.07
C PRO A 39 2.95 12.86 -9.88
N THR A 40 2.01 13.04 -10.79
CA THR A 40 1.00 14.11 -10.71
C THR A 40 -0.30 13.54 -10.17
N PRO A 41 -1.08 14.29 -9.37
CA PRO A 41 -2.40 13.86 -8.93
C PRO A 41 -3.31 13.50 -10.11
N ALA A 42 -4.19 12.51 -9.91
CA ALA A 42 -5.22 12.18 -10.87
C ALA A 42 -6.26 13.31 -10.97
N THR A 43 -6.95 13.37 -12.11
CA THR A 43 -8.01 14.35 -12.36
C THR A 43 -9.41 13.77 -12.09
N THR A 44 -9.53 12.46 -11.98
CA THR A 44 -10.77 11.74 -11.71
C THR A 44 -10.88 11.38 -10.24
N HIS A 45 -12.08 11.53 -9.67
CA HIS A 45 -12.30 11.18 -8.27
C HIS A 45 -12.76 9.74 -8.11
N VAL A 46 -12.12 9.02 -7.20
CA VAL A 46 -12.50 7.66 -6.85
C VAL A 46 -13.82 7.64 -6.09
N PRO A 47 -14.76 6.71 -6.41
CA PRO A 47 -15.97 6.52 -5.61
C PRO A 47 -15.65 6.19 -4.15
N LEU A 48 -16.42 6.75 -3.22
CA LEU A 48 -16.13 6.70 -1.78
C LEU A 48 -15.84 5.28 -1.27
N LEU A 49 -16.71 4.31 -1.58
CA LEU A 49 -16.54 2.93 -1.09
C LEU A 49 -15.26 2.27 -1.63
N VAL A 50 -14.92 2.54 -2.88
CA VAL A 50 -13.68 2.02 -3.50
C VAL A 50 -12.46 2.69 -2.87
N GLY A 51 -12.52 4.01 -2.65
CA GLY A 51 -11.46 4.76 -1.96
C GLY A 51 -11.21 4.25 -0.55
N GLU A 52 -12.27 4.02 0.24
CA GLU A 52 -12.15 3.47 1.60
C GLU A 52 -11.59 2.04 1.58
N ALA A 53 -11.96 1.21 0.61
CA ALA A 53 -11.41 -0.13 0.46
C ALA A 53 -9.91 -0.11 0.09
N ILE A 54 -9.48 0.77 -0.82
CA ILE A 54 -8.07 0.98 -1.17
C ILE A 54 -7.30 1.50 0.06
N TRP A 55 -7.87 2.44 0.82
CA TRP A 55 -7.28 2.97 2.04
C TRP A 55 -7.07 1.87 3.10
N ALA A 56 -8.09 1.06 3.33
CA ALA A 56 -8.03 -0.07 4.25
C ALA A 56 -7.00 -1.12 3.79
N ARG A 57 -6.91 -1.39 2.48
CA ARG A 57 -5.89 -2.29 1.89
C ARG A 57 -4.48 -1.75 2.15
N GLY A 58 -4.27 -0.44 2.02
CA GLY A 58 -2.99 0.25 2.21
C GLY A 58 -2.60 0.51 3.66
N LEU A 59 -3.33 -0.02 4.64
CA LEU A 59 -3.10 0.19 6.08
C LEU A 59 -3.18 1.67 6.51
N GLY A 60 -4.08 2.43 5.89
CA GLY A 60 -4.26 3.86 6.20
C GLY A 60 -4.82 4.13 7.61
N GLY A 61 -5.49 3.15 8.21
CA GLY A 61 -6.07 3.29 9.55
C GLY A 61 -7.13 4.38 9.59
N ARG A 62 -7.31 4.97 10.77
CA ARG A 62 -8.24 6.10 11.01
C ARG A 62 -7.67 7.46 10.62
N ALA A 63 -6.50 7.50 10.00
CA ALA A 63 -5.90 8.76 9.58
C ALA A 63 -6.73 9.41 8.47
N THR A 64 -7.05 10.68 8.64
CA THR A 64 -7.78 11.49 7.65
C THR A 64 -6.85 12.13 6.64
N GLU A 65 -5.56 12.23 6.97
CA GLU A 65 -4.52 12.86 6.17
C GLU A 65 -3.29 11.96 6.08
N LEU A 66 -2.47 12.19 5.08
CA LEU A 66 -1.17 11.54 4.97
C LEU A 66 -0.23 12.09 6.04
N GLN A 67 0.57 11.20 6.62
CA GLN A 67 1.61 11.61 7.55
C GLN A 67 2.96 11.69 6.83
N PRO A 68 3.71 12.79 6.96
CA PRO A 68 5.01 12.92 6.32
C PRO A 68 5.96 11.80 6.74
N VAL A 69 6.46 11.05 5.76
CA VAL A 69 7.50 10.06 5.96
C VAL A 69 8.82 10.80 6.10
N ASN A 70 9.43 10.69 7.26
CA ASN A 70 10.69 11.34 7.61
C ASN A 70 11.73 10.31 8.10
N PRO A 71 13.01 10.69 8.24
CA PRO A 71 14.05 9.77 8.66
C PRO A 71 13.75 9.02 9.96
N PHE A 72 13.11 9.68 10.91
CA PHE A 72 12.79 9.08 12.20
C PHE A 72 11.69 8.00 12.06
N THR A 73 10.64 8.26 11.29
CA THR A 73 9.58 7.27 11.04
C THR A 73 10.10 6.07 10.26
N ILE A 74 10.99 6.29 9.29
CA ILE A 74 11.66 5.20 8.54
C ILE A 74 12.54 4.36 9.48
N ALA A 75 13.36 5.01 10.31
CA ALA A 75 14.22 4.29 11.25
C ALA A 75 13.39 3.46 12.26
N ARG A 76 12.28 4.01 12.75
CA ARG A 76 11.35 3.31 13.63
C ARG A 76 10.70 2.11 12.95
N MET A 77 10.27 2.25 11.71
CA MET A 77 9.70 1.15 10.93
C MET A 77 10.75 0.08 10.64
N ALA A 78 11.96 0.47 10.22
CA ALA A 78 13.06 -0.47 9.97
C ALA A 78 13.45 -1.25 11.21
N SER A 79 13.55 -0.58 12.38
CA SER A 79 13.87 -1.27 13.65
C SER A 79 12.77 -2.23 14.07
N CYS A 80 11.49 -1.91 13.82
CA CYS A 80 10.37 -2.80 14.04
C CYS A 80 10.49 -4.08 13.18
N HIS A 81 10.76 -3.93 11.88
CA HIS A 81 10.96 -5.08 10.97
C HIS A 81 12.15 -5.96 11.39
N LEU A 82 13.29 -5.35 11.77
CA LEU A 82 14.45 -6.11 12.27
C LEU A 82 14.16 -6.91 13.54
N LEU A 83 13.26 -6.42 14.38
CA LEU A 83 12.82 -7.16 15.57
C LEU A 83 11.86 -8.30 15.19
N ALA A 84 10.96 -8.08 14.22
CA ALA A 84 10.05 -9.08 13.72
C ALA A 84 10.78 -10.29 13.11
N GLU A 85 11.89 -10.07 12.40
CA GLU A 85 12.73 -11.13 11.82
C GLU A 85 13.32 -12.11 12.84
N ARG A 86 13.30 -11.76 14.13
CA ARG A 86 13.84 -12.63 15.21
C ARG A 86 12.90 -13.74 15.63
N SER A 87 11.63 -13.71 15.24
CA SER A 87 10.70 -14.80 15.53
C SER A 87 10.96 -15.99 14.62
N ASP A 88 11.01 -17.20 15.19
CA ASP A 88 11.14 -18.45 14.43
C ASP A 88 9.82 -18.86 13.76
N ASN A 89 8.69 -18.26 14.16
CA ASN A 89 7.36 -18.58 13.65
C ASN A 89 6.99 -17.64 12.48
N GLN A 90 6.76 -18.19 11.29
CA GLN A 90 6.41 -17.44 10.10
C GLN A 90 5.11 -16.60 10.27
N ALA A 91 4.07 -17.20 10.87
CA ALA A 91 2.80 -16.50 11.05
C ALA A 91 2.92 -15.31 12.03
N GLU A 92 3.79 -15.45 13.04
CA GLU A 92 4.08 -14.38 13.99
C GLU A 92 4.91 -13.26 13.33
N ARG A 93 5.90 -13.63 12.49
CA ARG A 93 6.64 -12.63 11.69
C ARG A 93 5.73 -11.82 10.80
N ASP A 94 4.84 -12.49 10.05
CA ASP A 94 3.91 -11.83 9.13
C ASP A 94 2.96 -10.87 9.89
N ALA A 95 2.46 -11.28 11.05
CA ALA A 95 1.62 -10.43 11.91
C ALA A 95 2.40 -9.22 12.44
N GLN A 96 3.65 -9.41 12.88
CA GLN A 96 4.51 -8.33 13.37
C GLN A 96 4.89 -7.37 12.24
N HIS A 97 5.14 -7.86 11.03
CA HIS A 97 5.39 -7.01 9.86
C HIS A 97 4.19 -6.11 9.56
N ASP A 98 2.96 -6.64 9.60
CA ASP A 98 1.75 -5.82 9.45
C ASP A 98 1.66 -4.72 10.52
N GLU A 99 2.00 -5.02 11.78
CA GLU A 99 2.06 -4.01 12.85
C GLU A 99 3.14 -2.94 12.60
N CYS A 100 4.31 -3.33 12.05
CA CYS A 100 5.36 -2.37 11.70
C CYS A 100 4.90 -1.38 10.63
N PHE A 101 4.12 -1.81 9.64
CA PHE A 101 3.56 -0.92 8.63
C PHE A 101 2.52 0.05 9.19
N LYS A 102 1.80 -0.32 10.25
CA LYS A 102 0.85 0.59 10.92
C LYS A 102 1.51 1.78 11.62
N LEU A 103 2.85 1.74 11.82
CA LEU A 103 3.59 2.87 12.38
C LEU A 103 3.61 4.11 11.49
N ILE A 104 3.39 3.92 10.18
CA ILE A 104 3.27 5.00 9.20
C ILE A 104 1.98 4.73 8.40
N PRO A 105 0.85 5.34 8.77
CA PRO A 105 -0.41 5.17 8.07
C PRO A 105 -0.25 5.39 6.56
N ALA A 106 -0.86 4.51 5.77
CA ALA A 106 -0.84 4.54 4.31
C ALA A 106 0.53 4.38 3.63
N VAL A 107 1.61 4.08 4.35
CA VAL A 107 2.94 3.90 3.73
C VAL A 107 2.94 2.83 2.63
N GLN A 108 2.15 1.77 2.78
CA GLN A 108 2.00 0.74 1.75
C GLN A 108 1.30 1.30 0.49
N ALA A 109 0.27 2.11 0.65
CA ALA A 109 -0.44 2.76 -0.45
C ALA A 109 0.48 3.74 -1.19
N ILE A 110 1.20 4.59 -0.44
CA ILE A 110 2.17 5.56 -1.00
C ILE A 110 3.31 4.82 -1.73
N GLY A 111 3.87 3.78 -1.11
CA GLY A 111 4.94 2.97 -1.69
C GLY A 111 4.50 2.24 -2.96
N TYR A 112 3.26 1.76 -2.99
CA TYR A 112 2.70 1.13 -4.18
C TYR A 112 2.53 2.14 -5.32
N LEU A 113 1.99 3.34 -5.06
CA LEU A 113 1.88 4.39 -6.09
C LEU A 113 3.26 4.80 -6.62
N ALA A 114 4.27 4.95 -5.74
CA ALA A 114 5.64 5.21 -6.14
C ALA A 114 6.19 4.10 -7.06
N THR A 115 5.90 2.84 -6.74
CA THR A 115 6.28 1.68 -7.56
C THR A 115 5.63 1.70 -8.94
N VAL A 116 4.32 1.95 -9.01
CA VAL A 116 3.57 2.06 -10.28
C VAL A 116 4.15 3.19 -11.13
N HIS A 117 4.42 4.35 -10.53
CA HIS A 117 5.04 5.47 -11.23
C HIS A 117 6.42 5.13 -11.78
N MET A 118 7.31 4.51 -10.98
CA MET A 118 8.64 4.12 -11.45
C MET A 118 8.59 3.09 -12.58
N ARG A 119 7.60 2.20 -12.58
CA ARG A 119 7.38 1.26 -13.69
C ARG A 119 6.96 1.98 -14.97
N SER A 120 6.05 2.95 -14.88
CA SER A 120 5.60 3.73 -16.04
C SER A 120 6.73 4.57 -16.65
N GLU A 121 7.68 5.03 -15.82
CA GLU A 121 8.86 5.75 -16.26
C GLU A 121 10.00 4.84 -16.77
N GLY A 122 9.82 3.52 -16.72
CA GLY A 122 10.82 2.55 -17.16
C GLY A 122 12.05 2.42 -16.28
N VAL A 123 12.05 3.01 -15.08
CA VAL A 123 13.21 3.00 -14.16
C VAL A 123 13.22 1.83 -13.17
N TRP A 124 12.25 0.92 -13.24
CA TRP A 124 12.09 -0.17 -12.26
C TRP A 124 13.30 -1.11 -12.15
N GLN A 125 14.08 -1.28 -13.22
CA GLN A 125 15.29 -2.14 -13.24
C GLN A 125 16.59 -1.35 -13.01
N ASP A 126 16.50 -0.06 -12.72
CA ASP A 126 17.64 0.81 -12.53
C ASP A 126 18.20 0.65 -11.11
N PRO A 127 19.52 0.59 -10.89
CA PRO A 127 20.13 0.59 -9.55
C PRO A 127 19.75 1.79 -8.69
N ARG A 128 19.25 2.88 -9.29
CA ARG A 128 18.78 4.08 -8.60
C ARG A 128 17.42 3.94 -7.94
N VAL A 129 16.65 2.87 -8.26
CA VAL A 129 15.27 2.63 -7.77
C VAL A 129 15.11 2.88 -6.27
N PRO A 130 15.96 2.37 -5.35
CA PRO A 130 15.77 2.60 -3.93
C PRO A 130 15.80 4.09 -3.54
N PHE A 131 16.66 4.86 -4.17
CA PHE A 131 16.80 6.31 -3.89
C PHE A 131 15.60 7.09 -4.44
N VAL A 132 15.20 6.80 -5.68
CA VAL A 132 14.03 7.40 -6.34
C VAL A 132 12.75 7.05 -5.56
N GLN A 133 12.62 5.80 -5.10
CA GLN A 133 11.47 5.36 -4.33
C GLN A 133 11.35 6.10 -2.99
N ILE A 134 12.44 6.21 -2.23
CA ILE A 134 12.47 6.95 -0.96
C ILE A 134 12.09 8.42 -1.20
N ALA A 135 12.68 9.06 -2.20
CA ALA A 135 12.39 10.45 -2.53
C ALA A 135 10.92 10.65 -2.92
N THR A 136 10.39 9.76 -3.75
CA THR A 136 8.98 9.80 -4.19
C THR A 136 8.03 9.59 -3.01
N ILE A 137 8.27 8.59 -2.14
CA ILE A 137 7.47 8.36 -0.93
C ILE A 137 7.49 9.58 -0.01
N THR A 138 8.68 10.14 0.25
CA THR A 138 8.85 11.34 1.10
C THR A 138 8.09 12.52 0.52
N LYS A 139 8.17 12.73 -0.79
CA LYS A 139 7.47 13.81 -1.49
C LYS A 139 5.96 13.62 -1.41
N LEU A 140 5.45 12.47 -1.83
CA LEU A 140 4.01 12.17 -1.82
C LEU A 140 3.42 12.34 -0.42
N SER A 141 4.05 11.75 0.60
CA SER A 141 3.57 11.81 1.99
C SER A 141 3.53 13.22 2.57
N SER A 142 4.34 14.15 2.06
CA SER A 142 4.46 15.52 2.58
C SER A 142 3.68 16.57 1.80
N THR A 143 3.29 16.27 0.55
CA THR A 143 2.69 17.28 -0.34
C THR A 143 1.32 16.90 -0.87
N TRP A 144 0.95 15.62 -0.80
CA TRP A 144 -0.33 15.13 -1.28
C TRP A 144 -1.36 15.00 -0.17
N THR A 145 -2.62 15.16 -0.51
CA THR A 145 -3.75 14.82 0.33
C THR A 145 -4.07 13.33 0.23
N ARG A 146 -4.85 12.80 1.18
CA ARG A 146 -5.41 11.45 1.11
C ARG A 146 -6.22 11.25 -0.18
N ALA A 147 -7.03 12.24 -0.57
CA ALA A 147 -7.85 12.17 -1.77
C ALA A 147 -7.00 12.04 -3.04
N GLU A 148 -5.98 12.87 -3.21
CA GLU A 148 -5.06 12.80 -4.36
C GLU A 148 -4.35 11.45 -4.47
N LEU A 149 -3.96 10.86 -3.33
CA LEU A 149 -3.37 9.52 -3.29
C LEU A 149 -4.37 8.46 -3.77
N LEU A 150 -5.59 8.47 -3.22
CA LEU A 150 -6.62 7.47 -3.54
C LEU A 150 -7.11 7.60 -4.99
N ASP A 151 -7.32 8.82 -5.47
CA ASP A 151 -7.68 9.10 -6.85
C ASP A 151 -6.61 8.56 -7.82
N SER A 152 -5.34 8.82 -7.52
CA SER A 152 -4.22 8.35 -8.34
C SER A 152 -4.02 6.83 -8.29
N LEU A 153 -4.26 6.21 -7.14
CA LEU A 153 -4.26 4.75 -7.01
C LEU A 153 -5.42 4.11 -7.79
N ALA A 154 -6.60 4.71 -7.72
CA ALA A 154 -7.75 4.23 -8.48
C ALA A 154 -7.59 4.39 -9.99
N GLU A 155 -6.89 5.44 -10.44
CA GLU A 155 -6.64 5.68 -11.87
C GLU A 155 -5.55 4.77 -12.45
N ARG A 156 -4.44 4.57 -11.71
CA ARG A 156 -3.21 3.95 -12.22
C ARG A 156 -2.90 2.61 -11.61
N GLY A 157 -3.63 2.20 -10.58
CA GLY A 157 -3.41 0.93 -9.89
C GLY A 157 -3.55 -0.25 -10.85
N GLU A 158 -2.65 -1.21 -10.69
CA GLU A 158 -2.67 -2.47 -11.42
C GLU A 158 -3.54 -3.48 -10.66
N PHE A 159 -4.41 -4.16 -11.39
CA PHE A 159 -5.29 -5.21 -10.87
C PHE A 159 -4.99 -6.54 -11.56
N PRO A 160 -5.38 -7.68 -10.97
CA PRO A 160 -5.22 -9.00 -11.60
C PRO A 160 -5.72 -9.03 -13.05
N LEU A 161 -5.12 -9.91 -13.84
CA LEU A 161 -5.40 -10.09 -15.27
C LEU A 161 -5.07 -8.87 -16.14
N GLY A 162 -4.25 -7.95 -15.63
CA GLY A 162 -3.72 -6.82 -16.40
C GLY A 162 -4.66 -5.63 -16.51
N PHE A 163 -5.72 -5.56 -15.72
CA PHE A 163 -6.52 -4.35 -15.66
C PHE A 163 -5.73 -3.21 -15.01
N ILE A 164 -5.77 -2.05 -15.62
CA ILE A 164 -5.22 -0.80 -15.08
C ILE A 164 -6.39 0.14 -14.78
N GLY A 165 -6.41 0.64 -13.56
CA GLY A 165 -7.45 1.52 -13.06
C GLY A 165 -8.67 0.78 -12.50
N ALA A 166 -9.25 1.34 -11.44
CA ALA A 166 -10.35 0.74 -10.70
C ALA A 166 -11.63 0.62 -11.52
N ASP A 167 -11.96 1.61 -12.37
CA ASP A 167 -13.18 1.55 -13.19
C ASP A 167 -13.07 0.47 -14.27
N ASN A 168 -11.91 0.36 -14.92
CA ASN A 168 -11.65 -0.69 -15.90
C ASN A 168 -11.69 -2.10 -15.26
N ALA A 169 -11.07 -2.27 -14.10
CA ALA A 169 -11.11 -3.51 -13.35
C ALA A 169 -12.54 -3.84 -12.88
N SER A 170 -13.30 -2.83 -12.42
CA SER A 170 -14.70 -2.99 -12.01
C SER A 170 -15.57 -3.51 -13.16
N ARG A 171 -15.44 -2.92 -14.34
CA ARG A 171 -16.15 -3.38 -15.54
C ARG A 171 -15.76 -4.80 -15.93
N GLY A 172 -14.47 -5.13 -15.81
CA GLY A 172 -13.96 -6.47 -16.10
C GLY A 172 -14.50 -7.54 -15.15
N TYR A 173 -14.52 -7.26 -13.85
CA TYR A 173 -14.94 -8.24 -12.84
C TYR A 173 -16.45 -8.29 -12.61
N PHE A 174 -17.14 -7.14 -12.66
CA PHE A 174 -18.53 -6.99 -12.21
C PHE A 174 -19.48 -6.49 -13.31
N GLY A 175 -18.96 -6.17 -14.50
CA GLY A 175 -19.76 -5.67 -15.63
C GLY A 175 -20.37 -4.27 -15.40
N ARG A 176 -19.88 -3.51 -14.42
CA ARG A 176 -20.39 -2.18 -14.05
C ARG A 176 -19.26 -1.24 -13.64
N SER A 177 -19.54 0.06 -13.63
CA SER A 177 -18.56 1.08 -13.24
C SER A 177 -18.22 0.98 -11.74
N ALA A 178 -17.05 1.50 -11.35
CA ALA A 178 -16.64 1.54 -9.95
C ALA A 178 -17.60 2.35 -9.06
N ALA A 179 -18.30 3.32 -9.63
CA ALA A 179 -19.29 4.13 -8.91
C ALA A 179 -20.59 3.36 -8.57
N GLU A 180 -20.88 2.28 -9.30
CA GLU A 180 -22.10 1.46 -9.13
C GLU A 180 -21.88 0.26 -8.22
N LEU A 181 -20.67 0.09 -7.64
CA LEU A 181 -20.35 -1.04 -6.80
C LEU A 181 -21.01 -0.92 -5.43
N ALA A 182 -21.64 -2.01 -5.00
CA ALA A 182 -22.02 -2.19 -3.61
C ALA A 182 -20.78 -2.50 -2.74
N LEU A 183 -20.92 -2.36 -1.41
CA LEU A 183 -19.83 -2.57 -0.45
C LEU A 183 -19.06 -3.88 -0.65
N PRO A 184 -19.68 -5.07 -0.85
CA PRO A 184 -18.94 -6.32 -1.04
C PRO A 184 -18.03 -6.29 -2.27
N GLN A 185 -18.50 -5.69 -3.36
CA GLN A 185 -17.76 -5.57 -4.62
C GLN A 185 -16.65 -4.51 -4.52
N ALA A 186 -16.94 -3.36 -3.91
CA ALA A 186 -15.95 -2.31 -3.68
C ALA A 186 -14.80 -2.81 -2.79
N ALA A 187 -15.13 -3.56 -1.72
CA ALA A 187 -14.14 -4.18 -0.84
C ALA A 187 -13.28 -5.23 -1.57
N LEU A 188 -13.91 -6.06 -2.42
CA LEU A 188 -13.17 -7.03 -3.24
C LEU A 188 -12.25 -6.30 -4.23
N LEU A 189 -12.76 -5.30 -4.95
CA LEU A 189 -11.96 -4.51 -5.89
C LEU A 189 -10.77 -3.86 -5.19
N GLY A 190 -10.98 -3.13 -4.10
CA GLY A 190 -9.91 -2.50 -3.33
C GLY A 190 -8.89 -3.50 -2.77
N SER A 191 -9.32 -4.73 -2.42
CA SER A 191 -8.43 -5.77 -1.94
C SER A 191 -7.48 -6.31 -3.00
N MET A 192 -7.86 -6.23 -4.27
CA MET A 192 -7.10 -6.78 -5.40
C MET A 192 -6.08 -5.80 -5.99
N ILE A 193 -6.07 -4.53 -5.60
CA ILE A 193 -5.08 -3.57 -6.11
C ILE A 193 -3.66 -4.02 -5.74
N GLY A 194 -2.79 -4.12 -6.73
CA GLY A 194 -1.41 -4.61 -6.56
C GLY A 194 -1.26 -6.13 -6.45
N GLU A 195 -2.35 -6.89 -6.51
CA GLU A 195 -2.34 -8.36 -6.39
C GLU A 195 -2.29 -9.03 -7.77
N SER A 196 -1.14 -9.04 -8.41
CA SER A 196 -0.99 -9.62 -9.76
C SER A 196 -1.15 -11.14 -9.84
N ARG A 197 -1.07 -11.85 -8.72
CA ARG A 197 -1.07 -13.32 -8.64
C ARG A 197 -2.42 -13.95 -8.35
N ILE A 198 -3.46 -13.15 -8.21
CA ILE A 198 -4.80 -13.65 -7.87
C ILE A 198 -5.69 -13.52 -9.07
N ASP A 199 -6.20 -14.66 -9.51
CA ASP A 199 -7.31 -14.74 -10.42
C ASP A 199 -8.58 -15.03 -9.60
N PRO A 200 -9.52 -14.08 -9.49
CA PRO A 200 -10.67 -14.25 -8.61
C PRO A 200 -11.66 -15.31 -9.11
N TRP A 201 -11.62 -15.68 -10.39
CA TRP A 201 -12.42 -16.78 -10.92
C TRP A 201 -11.80 -18.15 -10.61
N CYS A 202 -10.46 -18.23 -10.65
CA CYS A 202 -9.74 -19.46 -10.35
C CYS A 202 -9.53 -19.68 -8.85
N HIS A 203 -9.46 -18.61 -8.08
CA HIS A 203 -9.18 -18.67 -6.63
C HIS A 203 -10.22 -17.89 -5.82
N PRO A 204 -11.52 -18.25 -5.91
CA PRO A 204 -12.61 -17.49 -5.26
C PRO A 204 -12.48 -17.45 -3.74
N GLU A 205 -11.99 -18.51 -3.12
CA GLU A 205 -11.77 -18.55 -1.66
C GLU A 205 -10.68 -17.56 -1.22
N ARG A 206 -9.60 -17.46 -2.00
CA ARG A 206 -8.53 -16.50 -1.74
C ARG A 206 -9.01 -15.06 -1.96
N ALA A 207 -9.78 -14.82 -3.00
CA ALA A 207 -10.42 -13.53 -3.26
C ALA A 207 -11.38 -13.15 -2.12
N ALA A 208 -12.20 -14.10 -1.62
CA ALA A 208 -13.06 -13.89 -0.48
C ALA A 208 -12.27 -13.58 0.81
N ALA A 209 -11.15 -14.26 1.05
CA ALA A 209 -10.29 -14.01 2.20
C ALA A 209 -9.67 -12.60 2.16
N LEU A 210 -9.23 -12.13 0.97
CA LEU A 210 -8.74 -10.76 0.80
C LEU A 210 -9.84 -9.73 1.06
N ARG A 211 -11.03 -9.93 0.48
CA ARG A 211 -12.21 -9.08 0.72
C ARG A 211 -12.52 -8.96 2.21
N ARG A 212 -12.59 -10.10 2.92
CA ARG A 212 -12.85 -10.13 4.37
C ARG A 212 -11.85 -9.28 5.13
N ARG A 213 -10.56 -9.44 4.85
CA ARG A 213 -9.48 -8.66 5.50
C ARG A 213 -9.65 -7.15 5.28
N VAL A 214 -10.06 -6.74 4.10
CA VAL A 214 -10.32 -5.32 3.80
C VAL A 214 -11.56 -4.84 4.53
N LEU A 215 -12.65 -5.61 4.56
CA LEU A 215 -13.87 -5.27 5.30
C LEU A 215 -13.62 -5.12 6.81
N GLU A 216 -12.83 -6.03 7.41
CA GLU A 216 -12.40 -5.94 8.81
C GLU A 216 -11.66 -4.63 9.08
N ARG A 217 -10.72 -4.26 8.19
CA ARG A 217 -9.97 -2.99 8.30
C ARG A 217 -10.87 -1.76 8.08
N MET A 218 -11.83 -1.82 7.15
CA MET A 218 -12.80 -0.74 6.95
C MET A 218 -13.65 -0.52 8.22
N ARG A 219 -14.08 -1.59 8.90
CA ARG A 219 -14.76 -1.52 10.19
C ARG A 219 -13.86 -0.91 11.27
N ASP A 220 -12.62 -1.38 11.40
CA ASP A 220 -11.65 -0.88 12.38
C ASP A 220 -11.33 0.61 12.16
N ASN A 221 -11.39 1.05 10.91
CA ASN A 221 -11.22 2.44 10.50
C ASN A 221 -12.50 3.28 10.71
N LEU A 222 -13.61 2.68 11.11
CA LEU A 222 -14.94 3.30 11.26
C LEU A 222 -15.55 3.79 9.93
N ALA A 223 -15.13 3.24 8.80
CA ALA A 223 -15.71 3.50 7.50
C ALA A 223 -17.03 2.75 7.28
N ILE A 224 -17.22 1.62 7.98
CA ILE A 224 -18.44 0.81 8.01
C ILE A 224 -18.68 0.30 9.45
N ASP A 225 -19.91 -0.10 9.75
CA ASP A 225 -20.25 -0.76 11.00
C ASP A 225 -20.15 -2.29 10.94
N ASP A 226 -20.32 -2.96 12.08
CA ASP A 226 -20.26 -4.43 12.18
C ASP A 226 -21.36 -5.11 11.34
N ALA A 227 -22.56 -4.53 11.29
CA ALA A 227 -23.68 -5.10 10.53
C ALA A 227 -23.41 -5.07 9.01
N ALA A 228 -22.90 -3.95 8.51
CA ALA A 228 -22.52 -3.82 7.10
C ALA A 228 -21.35 -4.77 6.74
N MET A 229 -20.35 -4.89 7.63
CA MET A 229 -19.23 -5.84 7.45
C MET A 229 -19.74 -7.28 7.35
N GLU A 230 -20.58 -7.72 8.29
CA GLU A 230 -21.14 -9.08 8.33
C GLU A 230 -21.98 -9.38 7.07
N LEU A 231 -22.84 -8.45 6.66
CA LEU A 231 -23.65 -8.59 5.46
C LEU A 231 -22.76 -8.72 4.22
N ALA A 232 -21.75 -7.87 4.09
CA ALA A 232 -20.81 -7.90 2.97
C ALA A 232 -19.98 -9.19 2.93
N ASN A 233 -19.58 -9.73 4.09
CA ASN A 233 -18.84 -10.99 4.17
C ASN A 233 -19.66 -12.21 3.71
N ARG A 234 -20.96 -12.21 3.99
CA ARG A 234 -21.88 -13.31 3.59
C ARG A 234 -22.32 -13.23 2.13
N SER A 235 -22.14 -12.07 1.50
CA SER A 235 -22.52 -11.89 0.11
C SER A 235 -21.60 -12.68 -0.82
N GLU A 236 -22.12 -13.14 -1.96
CA GLU A 236 -21.30 -13.69 -3.04
C GLU A 236 -20.26 -12.67 -3.51
N LEU A 237 -19.25 -13.13 -4.26
CA LEU A 237 -18.23 -12.23 -4.83
C LEU A 237 -18.83 -11.30 -5.90
N GLY A 238 -19.93 -11.71 -6.53
CA GLY A 238 -20.66 -10.93 -7.54
C GLY A 238 -19.89 -10.78 -8.84
N LEU A 239 -18.97 -11.69 -9.13
CA LEU A 239 -18.23 -11.70 -10.39
C LEU A 239 -19.14 -12.05 -11.56
N THR A 240 -18.94 -11.39 -12.71
CA THR A 240 -19.52 -11.80 -13.99
C THR A 240 -18.83 -13.06 -14.52
N ALA A 241 -19.32 -13.62 -15.62
CA ALA A 241 -18.58 -14.65 -16.34
C ALA A 241 -17.18 -14.15 -16.73
N PRO A 242 -16.15 -15.01 -16.66
CA PRO A 242 -14.81 -14.62 -17.07
C PRO A 242 -14.80 -14.15 -18.52
N PRO A 243 -13.93 -13.21 -18.91
CA PRO A 243 -13.83 -12.74 -20.27
C PRO A 243 -13.43 -13.89 -21.22
N SER A 244 -13.82 -13.79 -22.50
CA SER A 244 -13.60 -14.85 -23.49
C SER A 244 -12.14 -15.25 -23.72
N ASN A 245 -11.20 -14.37 -23.39
CA ASN A 245 -9.75 -14.61 -23.46
C ASN A 245 -9.15 -15.06 -22.11
N HIS A 246 -10.01 -15.30 -21.12
CA HIS A 246 -9.56 -15.82 -19.82
C HIS A 246 -8.95 -17.21 -19.97
N LYS A 247 -7.75 -17.40 -19.39
CA LYS A 247 -7.09 -18.69 -19.40
C LYS A 247 -7.80 -19.67 -18.46
N PRO A 248 -7.92 -20.94 -18.83
CA PRO A 248 -8.40 -21.95 -17.89
C PRO A 248 -7.60 -21.95 -16.61
N CYS A 249 -8.27 -22.20 -15.50
CA CYS A 249 -7.59 -22.30 -14.22
C CYS A 249 -6.61 -23.46 -14.28
N ALA A 250 -5.36 -23.22 -13.88
CA ALA A 250 -4.39 -24.28 -13.67
C ALA A 250 -4.71 -24.97 -12.32
N ASP A 251 -4.77 -26.28 -12.34
CA ASP A 251 -4.94 -27.14 -11.15
C ASP A 251 -3.72 -27.05 -10.22
#